data_20a2ed0132ed0ce1a6f6cc29ac6363f9
#
_entry.id   20a2ed0132ed0ce1a6f6cc29ac6363f9
#
_cell.length_a   1.000
_cell.length_b   1.000
_cell.length_c   1.000
_cell.angle_alpha   90.00
_cell.angle_beta   90.00
_cell.angle_gamma   90.00
#
_symmetry.space_group_name_H-M   'P 1'
#
loop_
_entity.id
_entity.type
_entity.pdbx_description
1 polymer ?
#
loop_
_entity_poly.entity_id
_entity_poly.type
_entity_poly.pdbx_seq_one_letter_code
_entity_poly.pdbx_strand_id
1 'polypeptide(L)'
;MTKIRIPAMDIARRHPLYLKGTTDAAYARFASDLAELMEKLNIEEFKGDNLRELAIVLTMYYEDMISDLGIWNALTDSFQELYGRQLPFYDVDMQNYYRNEPNVEDIRFLIWLLMTRTEPSAVVSPDTPALEAAARTACSLMDKRFEDMPVNEELKEFFTKAEFAQNFYAQLDLMKWSYFACYASCNENAPMLIRQQAQRLSFSLNCPPPIAVNVAESIAMFENRLQPLAMRPQDWLARIVRNNGNAEAADKIASQRYLPFDFYLITDAVKGESMTFESLRGEKFTLSDHGLSHPQPECYDSKSAMAFFVEYDGEFYVGSQGSWSNNTEAFDTEKKARKHNTMLCIDNRRKLIEENSGSPLFYFNNADMLRLFLTDRVGLPKRTVSQLTLPQEEMDFTVFVRESDFNVVYFPNVARLICDPRNPLYDAEYAKANTFGNIFMLPGDMLRYLHEHDMLPEARINCFGGEEEGKKIVKDNFDFFARMMQGSAY
;
A
#
# COMPACT_ATOMS: atom_id res chain seq x y z
N MET A 1 38.36 5.84 -1.46
CA MET A 1 36.88 5.82 -1.54
C MET A 1 36.49 6.09 -2.98
N THR A 2 35.68 5.23 -3.55
CA THR A 2 35.12 5.47 -4.89
C THR A 2 34.03 6.54 -4.75
N LYS A 3 34.12 7.62 -5.54
CA LYS A 3 33.17 8.73 -5.47
C LYS A 3 31.77 8.21 -5.83
N ILE A 4 30.79 8.36 -4.91
CA ILE A 4 29.39 8.00 -5.15
C ILE A 4 28.81 9.02 -6.14
N ARG A 5 28.38 8.52 -7.30
CA ARG A 5 27.77 9.37 -8.33
C ARG A 5 26.31 8.96 -8.55
N ILE A 6 25.38 9.89 -8.34
CA ILE A 6 23.96 9.74 -8.65
C ILE A 6 23.68 10.46 -9.97
N PRO A 7 23.23 9.76 -11.02
CA PRO A 7 22.87 10.38 -12.30
C PRO A 7 21.59 11.22 -12.22
N ALA A 8 21.48 12.25 -13.05
CA ALA A 8 20.26 13.06 -13.18
C ALA A 8 19.01 12.22 -13.55
N MET A 9 19.21 11.11 -14.27
CA MET A 9 18.13 10.19 -14.61
C MET A 9 17.47 9.54 -13.38
N ASP A 10 18.22 9.34 -12.29
CA ASP A 10 17.65 8.75 -11.06
C ASP A 10 16.75 9.74 -10.31
N ILE A 11 17.03 11.05 -10.43
CA ILE A 11 16.16 12.11 -9.96
C ILE A 11 14.90 12.17 -10.84
N ALA A 12 15.07 12.28 -12.16
CA ALA A 12 13.93 12.33 -13.10
C ALA A 12 12.98 11.13 -12.99
N ARG A 13 13.47 9.94 -12.62
CA ARG A 13 12.64 8.74 -12.39
C ARG A 13 11.71 8.87 -11.18
N ARG A 14 12.00 9.77 -10.26
CA ARG A 14 11.16 10.03 -9.09
C ARG A 14 10.08 11.07 -9.37
N HIS A 15 10.22 11.82 -10.46
CA HIS A 15 9.20 12.79 -10.87
C HIS A 15 7.97 12.12 -11.50
N PRO A 16 6.78 12.76 -11.40
CA PRO A 16 5.59 12.32 -12.10
C PRO A 16 5.86 12.13 -13.60
N LEU A 17 5.40 11.03 -14.18
CA LEU A 17 5.53 10.73 -15.61
C LEU A 17 6.97 10.81 -16.14
N TYR A 18 7.98 10.64 -15.29
CA TYR A 18 9.40 10.83 -15.64
C TYR A 18 9.71 12.20 -16.25
N LEU A 19 9.02 13.25 -15.79
CA LEU A 19 9.28 14.62 -16.22
C LEU A 19 10.75 14.97 -15.98
N LYS A 20 11.45 15.25 -17.06
CA LYS A 20 12.85 15.69 -17.02
C LYS A 20 12.88 17.20 -16.89
N GLY A 21 13.42 17.68 -15.77
CA GLY A 21 13.60 19.09 -15.52
C GLY A 21 15.02 19.57 -15.85
N THR A 22 15.15 20.87 -16.11
CA THR A 22 16.43 21.55 -16.24
C THR A 22 17.22 21.53 -14.93
N THR A 23 16.54 21.31 -13.80
CA THR A 23 17.07 21.26 -12.44
C THR A 23 17.66 19.92 -12.04
N ASP A 24 17.32 18.80 -12.73
CA ASP A 24 17.72 17.43 -12.37
C ASP A 24 19.23 17.27 -12.15
N ALA A 25 20.04 17.96 -12.95
CA ALA A 25 21.49 17.89 -12.82
C ALA A 25 22.01 18.57 -11.56
N ALA A 26 21.33 19.60 -11.04
CA ALA A 26 21.68 20.26 -9.79
C ALA A 26 21.32 19.33 -8.59
N TYR A 27 20.12 18.78 -8.59
CA TYR A 27 19.67 17.84 -7.56
C TYR A 27 20.48 16.53 -7.55
N ALA A 28 20.88 16.02 -8.70
CA ALA A 28 21.78 14.85 -8.78
C ALA A 28 23.18 15.10 -8.20
N ARG A 29 23.72 16.31 -8.36
CA ARG A 29 24.97 16.71 -7.70
C ARG A 29 24.77 16.80 -6.19
N PHE A 30 23.70 17.45 -5.75
CA PHE A 30 23.36 17.52 -4.33
C PHE A 30 23.20 16.13 -3.71
N ALA A 31 22.46 15.21 -4.35
CA ALA A 31 22.31 13.83 -3.90
C ALA A 31 23.66 13.10 -3.77
N SER A 32 24.58 13.33 -4.71
CA SER A 32 25.94 12.76 -4.66
C SER A 32 26.74 13.31 -3.49
N ASP A 33 26.70 14.64 -3.24
CA ASP A 33 27.36 15.29 -2.11
C ASP A 33 26.78 14.78 -0.77
N LEU A 34 25.45 14.62 -0.69
CA LEU A 34 24.76 14.10 0.48
C LEU A 34 25.14 12.63 0.76
N ALA A 35 25.20 11.78 -0.27
CA ALA A 35 25.64 10.39 -0.14
C ALA A 35 27.07 10.30 0.41
N GLU A 36 28.01 11.10 -0.13
CA GLU A 36 29.38 11.16 0.37
C GLU A 36 29.48 11.65 1.83
N LEU A 37 28.58 12.54 2.25
CA LEU A 37 28.52 13.03 3.61
C LEU A 37 27.97 11.99 4.57
N MET A 38 26.88 11.29 4.19
CA MET A 38 26.27 10.22 4.96
C MET A 38 27.17 8.99 5.11
N GLU A 39 27.94 8.63 4.07
CA GLU A 39 28.91 7.54 4.14
C GLU A 39 29.94 7.74 5.27
N LYS A 40 30.31 8.99 5.57
CA LYS A 40 31.28 9.31 6.64
C LYS A 40 30.73 9.05 8.04
N LEU A 41 29.41 9.04 8.22
CA LEU A 41 28.77 8.70 9.49
C LEU A 41 28.87 7.20 9.82
N ASN A 42 29.17 6.37 8.81
CA ASN A 42 29.37 4.92 8.92
C ASN A 42 28.23 4.19 9.65
N ILE A 43 26.99 4.58 9.33
CA ILE A 43 25.80 3.89 9.80
C ILE A 43 25.68 2.59 8.99
N GLU A 44 25.58 1.43 9.68
CA GLU A 44 25.65 0.11 9.03
C GLU A 44 24.49 -0.13 8.07
N GLU A 45 23.31 0.34 8.43
CA GLU A 45 22.08 0.21 7.66
C GLU A 45 22.11 0.99 6.33
N PHE A 46 22.98 2.02 6.23
CA PHE A 46 23.11 2.85 5.06
C PHE A 46 24.44 2.59 4.35
N LYS A 47 24.53 1.44 3.69
CA LYS A 47 25.67 1.08 2.83
C LYS A 47 25.18 0.67 1.44
N GLY A 48 26.01 0.88 0.43
CA GLY A 48 25.69 0.48 -0.93
C GLY A 48 24.42 1.12 -1.49
N ASP A 49 23.49 0.29 -1.94
CA ASP A 49 22.23 0.74 -2.55
C ASP A 49 21.31 1.45 -1.56
N ASN A 50 21.30 1.07 -0.28
CA ASN A 50 20.53 1.75 0.76
C ASN A 50 21.00 3.19 0.96
N LEU A 51 22.31 3.43 0.93
CA LEU A 51 22.86 4.79 1.04
C LEU A 51 22.47 5.65 -0.16
N ARG A 52 22.51 5.06 -1.37
CA ARG A 52 22.06 5.74 -2.58
C ARG A 52 20.58 6.10 -2.52
N GLU A 53 19.74 5.17 -2.10
CA GLU A 53 18.30 5.39 -1.93
C GLU A 53 18.01 6.48 -0.90
N LEU A 54 18.65 6.43 0.26
CA LEU A 54 18.56 7.48 1.28
C LEU A 54 18.88 8.86 0.70
N ALA A 55 20.00 8.99 -0.03
CA ALA A 55 20.41 10.26 -0.61
C ALA A 55 19.40 10.77 -1.66
N ILE A 56 18.81 9.88 -2.46
CA ILE A 56 17.77 10.23 -3.43
C ILE A 56 16.50 10.69 -2.70
N VAL A 57 16.00 9.93 -1.72
CA VAL A 57 14.77 10.27 -0.97
C VAL A 57 14.90 11.62 -0.28
N LEU A 58 16.00 11.86 0.43
CA LEU A 58 16.24 13.16 1.07
C LEU A 58 16.43 14.30 0.07
N THR A 59 16.94 14.02 -1.13
CA THR A 59 17.03 15.01 -2.20
C THR A 59 15.66 15.35 -2.77
N MET A 60 14.77 14.35 -2.92
CA MET A 60 13.39 14.60 -3.38
C MET A 60 12.58 15.41 -2.35
N TYR A 61 12.77 15.11 -1.06
CA TYR A 61 12.24 15.95 0.02
C TYR A 61 12.75 17.39 -0.08
N TYR A 62 14.04 17.56 -0.32
CA TYR A 62 14.65 18.90 -0.45
C TYR A 62 14.14 19.66 -1.67
N GLU A 63 13.97 18.98 -2.82
CA GLU A 63 13.37 19.58 -4.01
C GLU A 63 11.91 20.00 -3.78
N ASP A 64 11.15 19.21 -3.02
CA ASP A 64 9.78 19.55 -2.61
C ASP A 64 9.74 20.83 -1.78
N MET A 65 10.66 20.97 -0.81
CA MET A 65 10.77 22.20 0.02
C MET A 65 11.14 23.41 -0.82
N ILE A 66 12.17 23.32 -1.66
CA ILE A 66 12.64 24.41 -2.52
C ILE A 66 11.60 24.84 -3.56
N SER A 67 10.87 23.86 -4.12
CA SER A 67 9.94 24.08 -5.23
C SER A 67 8.48 24.21 -4.78
N ASP A 68 8.20 24.08 -3.47
CA ASP A 68 6.86 24.18 -2.89
C ASP A 68 5.85 23.24 -3.59
N LEU A 69 6.23 21.95 -3.73
CA LEU A 69 5.39 20.96 -4.43
C LEU A 69 4.25 20.43 -3.56
N GLY A 70 4.31 20.63 -2.25
CA GLY A 70 3.27 20.28 -1.29
C GLY A 70 3.13 18.79 -0.98
N ILE A 71 4.11 17.95 -1.39
CA ILE A 71 4.08 16.49 -1.18
C ILE A 71 4.28 16.18 0.31
N TRP A 72 5.32 16.75 0.94
CA TRP A 72 5.57 16.58 2.37
C TRP A 72 4.47 17.19 3.23
N ASN A 73 3.97 18.36 2.84
CA ASN A 73 2.85 18.99 3.51
C ASN A 73 1.59 18.10 3.49
N ALA A 74 1.33 17.37 2.40
CA ALA A 74 0.23 16.42 2.34
C ALA A 74 0.38 15.28 3.38
N LEU A 75 1.61 14.83 3.65
CA LEU A 75 1.90 13.81 4.66
C LEU A 75 1.73 14.35 6.08
N THR A 76 2.35 15.48 6.39
CA THR A 76 2.28 16.08 7.74
C THR A 76 0.87 16.55 8.11
N ASP A 77 0.10 17.08 7.15
CA ASP A 77 -1.32 17.39 7.36
C ASP A 77 -2.14 16.13 7.66
N SER A 78 -1.81 15.01 7.01
CA SER A 78 -2.46 13.73 7.29
C SER A 78 -2.13 13.20 8.70
N PHE A 79 -0.90 13.35 9.16
CA PHE A 79 -0.53 13.04 10.55
C PHE A 79 -1.25 13.95 11.54
N GLN A 80 -1.33 15.25 11.24
CA GLN A 80 -2.06 16.21 12.07
C GLN A 80 -3.55 15.86 12.20
N GLU A 81 -4.19 15.45 11.12
CA GLU A 81 -5.58 15.03 11.11
C GLU A 81 -5.82 13.73 11.91
N LEU A 82 -4.92 12.75 11.78
CA LEU A 82 -5.07 11.43 12.41
C LEU A 82 -4.65 11.42 13.88
N TYR A 83 -3.58 12.13 14.22
CA TYR A 83 -2.90 11.99 15.51
C TYR A 83 -2.80 13.30 16.30
N GLY A 84 -3.25 14.44 15.75
CA GLY A 84 -3.16 15.74 16.40
C GLY A 84 -1.73 16.30 16.50
N ARG A 85 -0.78 15.72 15.75
CA ARG A 85 0.63 16.12 15.70
C ARG A 85 1.19 15.94 14.29
N GLN A 86 2.24 16.68 13.94
CA GLN A 86 2.78 16.67 12.58
C GLN A 86 3.60 15.43 12.24
N LEU A 87 4.26 14.83 13.22
CA LEU A 87 5.05 13.61 13.07
C LEU A 87 4.73 12.59 14.18
N PRO A 88 4.79 11.27 13.90
CA PRO A 88 4.37 10.24 14.85
C PRO A 88 5.13 10.23 16.18
N PHE A 89 6.44 10.39 16.16
CA PHE A 89 7.30 10.19 17.34
C PHE A 89 7.88 11.46 17.92
N TYR A 90 7.93 12.55 17.12
CA TYR A 90 8.68 13.73 17.44
C TYR A 90 7.77 14.88 17.81
N ASP A 91 8.07 15.52 18.93
CA ASP A 91 7.45 16.81 19.26
C ASP A 91 8.10 17.90 18.41
N VAL A 92 7.33 18.46 17.52
CA VAL A 92 7.79 19.53 16.63
C VAL A 92 7.58 20.87 17.32
N ASP A 93 8.67 21.62 17.51
CA ASP A 93 8.59 23.01 18.01
C ASP A 93 8.02 23.92 16.94
N MET A 94 6.72 24.17 17.00
CA MET A 94 6.00 24.99 16.04
C MET A 94 6.47 26.46 15.95
N GLN A 95 7.30 26.91 16.88
CA GLN A 95 7.89 28.27 16.79
C GLN A 95 9.09 28.31 15.85
N ASN A 96 9.75 27.16 15.65
CA ASN A 96 10.95 27.00 14.84
C ASN A 96 10.75 26.05 13.66
N TYR A 97 9.52 25.60 13.40
CA TYR A 97 9.18 24.74 12.27
C TYR A 97 8.60 25.54 11.12
N TYR A 98 9.27 25.53 9.97
CA TYR A 98 8.85 26.21 8.76
C TYR A 98 8.47 25.17 7.70
N ARG A 99 7.22 25.21 7.26
CA ARG A 99 6.63 24.17 6.40
C ARG A 99 7.31 24.01 5.04
N ASN A 100 7.94 25.06 4.52
CA ASN A 100 8.58 25.06 3.20
C ASN A 100 10.12 25.17 3.33
N GLU A 101 10.65 24.79 4.48
CA GLU A 101 12.09 24.73 4.72
C GLU A 101 12.47 23.34 5.28
N PRO A 102 13.72 22.89 5.06
CA PRO A 102 14.18 21.63 5.64
C PRO A 102 14.18 21.69 7.17
N ASN A 103 13.56 20.69 7.82
CA ASN A 103 13.53 20.58 9.27
C ASN A 103 14.25 19.30 9.71
N VAL A 104 14.93 19.34 10.85
CA VAL A 104 15.67 18.19 11.37
C VAL A 104 14.73 17.02 11.70
N GLU A 105 13.56 17.32 12.26
CA GLU A 105 12.56 16.32 12.65
C GLU A 105 11.97 15.60 11.44
N ASP A 106 11.70 16.30 10.35
CA ASP A 106 11.22 15.72 9.09
C ASP A 106 12.25 14.76 8.49
N ILE A 107 13.50 15.22 8.43
CA ILE A 107 14.64 14.43 7.92
C ILE A 107 14.86 13.21 8.81
N ARG A 108 14.78 13.39 10.15
CA ARG A 108 14.90 12.30 11.11
C ARG A 108 13.83 11.24 10.92
N PHE A 109 12.57 11.66 10.70
CA PHE A 109 11.47 10.75 10.42
C PHE A 109 11.66 10.00 9.09
N LEU A 110 12.08 10.68 8.01
CA LEU A 110 12.38 10.03 6.73
C LEU A 110 13.49 8.99 6.85
N ILE A 111 14.58 9.31 7.57
CA ILE A 111 15.68 8.36 7.81
C ILE A 111 15.16 7.17 8.62
N TRP A 112 14.39 7.43 9.68
CA TRP A 112 13.78 6.39 10.50
C TRP A 112 12.88 5.45 9.66
N LEU A 113 12.06 6.02 8.79
CA LEU A 113 11.17 5.25 7.90
C LEU A 113 11.93 4.33 6.96
N LEU A 114 13.05 4.79 6.40
CA LEU A 114 13.92 3.97 5.54
C LEU A 114 14.65 2.88 6.34
N MET A 115 15.15 3.19 7.54
CA MET A 115 15.79 2.19 8.41
C MET A 115 14.83 1.08 8.81
N THR A 116 13.61 1.41 9.18
CA THR A 116 12.58 0.43 9.54
C THR A 116 12.26 -0.52 8.39
N ARG A 117 12.38 -0.07 7.15
CA ARG A 117 12.18 -0.92 5.96
C ARG A 117 13.35 -1.89 5.72
N THR A 118 14.57 -1.48 6.03
CA THR A 118 15.76 -2.34 5.88
C THR A 118 15.85 -3.40 7.00
N GLU A 119 15.17 -3.20 8.12
CA GLU A 119 15.11 -4.12 9.26
C GLU A 119 13.66 -4.45 9.65
N PRO A 120 12.93 -5.19 8.81
CA PRO A 120 11.50 -5.44 9.02
C PRO A 120 11.18 -6.34 10.23
N SER A 121 12.19 -6.99 10.81
CA SER A 121 12.03 -7.89 11.97
C SER A 121 12.10 -7.16 13.32
N ALA A 122 12.45 -5.87 13.34
CA ALA A 122 12.64 -5.11 14.57
C ALA A 122 12.12 -3.68 14.46
N VAL A 123 11.74 -3.10 15.58
CA VAL A 123 11.44 -1.67 15.68
C VAL A 123 12.75 -0.91 15.86
N VAL A 124 13.01 0.03 14.97
CA VAL A 124 14.10 1.01 15.14
C VAL A 124 13.63 2.04 16.16
N SER A 125 14.41 2.25 17.22
CA SER A 125 14.09 3.30 18.19
C SER A 125 14.15 4.68 17.53
N PRO A 126 13.08 5.49 17.57
CA PRO A 126 13.08 6.83 17.01
C PRO A 126 14.08 7.76 17.70
N ASP A 127 14.50 7.45 18.93
CA ASP A 127 15.45 8.24 19.72
C ASP A 127 16.90 7.78 19.61
N THR A 128 17.22 6.97 18.59
CA THR A 128 18.59 6.54 18.31
C THR A 128 19.49 7.75 18.03
N PRO A 129 20.60 7.95 18.77
CA PRO A 129 21.51 9.08 18.55
C PRO A 129 22.09 9.16 17.12
N ALA A 130 22.26 8.00 16.47
CA ALA A 130 22.72 7.94 15.09
C ALA A 130 21.72 8.58 14.11
N LEU A 131 20.41 8.40 14.33
CA LEU A 131 19.37 9.04 13.54
C LEU A 131 19.40 10.56 13.66
N GLU A 132 19.53 11.07 14.89
CA GLU A 132 19.61 12.50 15.11
C GLU A 132 20.87 13.10 14.50
N ALA A 133 22.02 12.45 14.65
CA ALA A 133 23.27 12.90 14.05
C ALA A 133 23.18 12.93 12.50
N ALA A 134 22.59 11.92 11.89
CA ALA A 134 22.37 11.86 10.44
C ALA A 134 21.43 12.98 9.97
N ALA A 135 20.30 13.18 10.68
CA ALA A 135 19.33 14.22 10.35
C ALA A 135 19.92 15.63 10.43
N ARG A 136 20.63 15.96 11.52
CA ARG A 136 21.31 17.24 11.68
C ARG A 136 22.39 17.46 10.61
N THR A 137 23.11 16.41 10.24
CA THR A 137 24.13 16.49 9.21
C THR A 137 23.53 16.77 7.85
N ALA A 138 22.42 16.11 7.48
CA ALA A 138 21.71 16.36 6.23
C ALA A 138 21.08 17.76 6.21
N CYS A 139 20.38 18.15 7.26
CA CYS A 139 19.77 19.47 7.38
C CYS A 139 20.82 20.59 7.22
N SER A 140 21.96 20.46 7.90
CA SER A 140 23.07 21.45 7.76
C SER A 140 23.62 21.56 6.33
N LEU A 141 23.60 20.49 5.54
CA LEU A 141 23.96 20.58 4.11
C LEU A 141 22.87 21.26 3.29
N MET A 142 21.59 20.95 3.57
CA MET A 142 20.43 21.56 2.93
C MET A 142 20.40 23.07 3.19
N ASP A 143 20.55 23.50 4.44
CA ASP A 143 20.58 24.92 4.82
C ASP A 143 21.68 25.70 4.09
N LYS A 144 22.88 25.11 4.00
CA LYS A 144 24.02 25.73 3.30
C LYS A 144 23.80 25.92 1.81
N ARG A 145 22.92 25.15 1.21
CA ARG A 145 22.67 25.15 -0.24
C ARG A 145 21.31 25.75 -0.59
N PHE A 146 20.51 26.14 0.42
CA PHE A 146 19.11 26.52 0.22
C PHE A 146 18.93 27.61 -0.83
N GLU A 147 19.69 28.70 -0.72
CA GLU A 147 19.62 29.83 -1.65
C GLU A 147 20.23 29.55 -3.05
N ASP A 148 21.07 28.49 -3.15
CA ASP A 148 21.78 28.14 -4.39
C ASP A 148 21.03 27.11 -5.23
N MET A 149 20.01 26.44 -4.66
CA MET A 149 19.29 25.38 -5.35
C MET A 149 18.18 25.95 -6.24
N PRO A 150 18.06 25.44 -7.46
CA PRO A 150 17.04 25.94 -8.39
C PRO A 150 15.66 25.42 -8.06
N VAL A 151 14.65 26.30 -8.15
CA VAL A 151 13.23 25.92 -8.10
C VAL A 151 12.89 25.10 -9.35
N ASN A 152 12.18 24.00 -9.19
CA ASN A 152 11.65 23.20 -10.30
C ASN A 152 10.28 23.76 -10.73
N GLU A 153 10.29 24.81 -11.52
CA GLU A 153 9.08 25.48 -11.98
C GLU A 153 8.17 24.57 -12.80
N GLU A 154 8.75 23.60 -13.54
CA GLU A 154 8.00 22.65 -14.37
C GLU A 154 7.13 21.72 -13.51
N LEU A 155 7.67 21.20 -12.40
CA LEU A 155 6.90 20.39 -11.45
C LEU A 155 5.89 21.22 -10.67
N LYS A 156 6.26 22.42 -10.26
CA LYS A 156 5.34 23.34 -9.56
C LYS A 156 4.13 23.67 -10.44
N GLU A 157 4.38 24.04 -11.70
CA GLU A 157 3.34 24.33 -12.67
C GLU A 157 2.45 23.10 -12.94
N PHE A 158 3.05 21.91 -13.05
CA PHE A 158 2.35 20.65 -13.27
C PHE A 158 1.31 20.35 -12.18
N PHE A 159 1.68 20.46 -10.90
CA PHE A 159 0.75 20.25 -9.79
C PHE A 159 -0.26 21.39 -9.62
N THR A 160 0.18 22.64 -9.79
CA THR A 160 -0.70 23.81 -9.64
C THR A 160 -1.80 23.85 -10.70
N LYS A 161 -1.49 23.56 -11.97
CA LYS A 161 -2.48 23.53 -13.05
C LYS A 161 -3.36 22.28 -13.00
N ALA A 162 -2.81 21.16 -12.60
CA ALA A 162 -3.49 19.86 -12.49
C ALA A 162 -4.29 19.47 -13.76
N GLU A 163 -3.79 19.80 -14.96
CA GLU A 163 -4.44 19.51 -16.24
C GLU A 163 -4.70 18.00 -16.44
N PHE A 164 -3.85 17.14 -15.83
CA PHE A 164 -4.03 15.70 -15.80
C PHE A 164 -5.38 15.27 -15.21
N ALA A 165 -5.98 16.05 -14.32
CA ALA A 165 -7.26 15.74 -13.70
C ALA A 165 -8.46 15.86 -14.69
N GLN A 166 -8.25 16.43 -15.88
CA GLN A 166 -9.25 16.47 -16.94
C GLN A 166 -9.27 15.17 -17.78
N ASN A 167 -8.28 14.29 -17.61
CA ASN A 167 -8.15 13.04 -18.34
C ASN A 167 -7.98 11.87 -17.38
N PHE A 168 -8.94 10.95 -17.37
CA PHE A 168 -8.90 9.78 -16.49
C PHE A 168 -7.59 8.99 -16.57
N TYR A 169 -7.10 8.69 -17.78
CA TYR A 169 -5.89 7.88 -17.92
C TYR A 169 -4.63 8.63 -17.47
N ALA A 170 -4.56 9.93 -17.69
CA ALA A 170 -3.44 10.74 -17.20
C ALA A 170 -3.41 10.80 -15.68
N GLN A 171 -4.56 10.96 -15.01
CA GLN A 171 -4.61 10.92 -13.54
C GLN A 171 -4.34 9.52 -12.99
N LEU A 172 -4.75 8.45 -13.68
CA LEU A 172 -4.43 7.07 -13.30
C LEU A 172 -2.92 6.80 -13.34
N ASP A 173 -2.22 7.34 -14.34
CA ASP A 173 -0.76 7.26 -14.42
C ASP A 173 -0.08 8.02 -13.27
N LEU A 174 -0.68 9.12 -12.79
CA LEU A 174 -0.20 9.79 -11.57
C LEU A 174 -0.50 9.01 -10.29
N MET A 175 -1.60 8.29 -10.22
CA MET A 175 -1.81 7.35 -9.11
C MET A 175 -0.73 6.27 -9.10
N LYS A 176 -0.33 5.76 -10.27
CA LYS A 176 0.82 4.83 -10.39
C LYS A 176 2.11 5.48 -9.91
N TRP A 177 2.39 6.72 -10.31
CA TRP A 177 3.55 7.44 -9.79
C TRP A 177 3.52 7.55 -8.26
N SER A 178 2.40 7.93 -7.68
CA SER A 178 2.26 8.04 -6.22
C SER A 178 2.50 6.70 -5.51
N TYR A 179 2.17 5.59 -6.16
CA TYR A 179 2.32 4.23 -5.63
C TYR A 179 3.75 3.69 -5.77
N PHE A 180 4.45 3.98 -6.88
CA PHE A 180 5.74 3.36 -7.19
C PHE A 180 6.95 4.27 -6.98
N ALA A 181 6.81 5.58 -7.10
CA ALA A 181 7.95 6.49 -7.23
C ALA A 181 7.95 7.70 -6.29
N CYS A 182 6.81 8.07 -5.70
CA CYS A 182 6.75 9.18 -4.77
C CYS A 182 7.58 8.90 -3.52
N TYR A 183 8.51 9.79 -3.19
CA TYR A 183 9.44 9.62 -2.08
C TYR A 183 8.77 9.51 -0.71
N ALA A 184 7.65 10.20 -0.51
CA ALA A 184 6.92 10.21 0.74
C ALA A 184 6.11 8.92 0.99
N SER A 185 5.70 8.21 -0.08
CA SER A 185 5.00 6.92 0.01
C SER A 185 5.93 5.71 -0.05
N CYS A 186 7.03 5.79 -0.81
CA CYS A 186 8.13 4.81 -0.92
C CYS A 186 7.72 3.33 -0.79
N ASN A 187 6.92 2.82 -1.70
CA ASN A 187 6.42 1.44 -1.62
C ASN A 187 7.33 0.45 -2.37
N GLU A 188 8.47 0.11 -1.80
CA GLU A 188 9.45 -0.80 -2.42
C GLU A 188 8.91 -2.22 -2.68
N ASN A 189 7.96 -2.66 -1.89
CA ASN A 189 7.35 -3.98 -2.02
C ASN A 189 6.26 -4.03 -3.11
N ALA A 190 5.86 -2.90 -3.67
CA ALA A 190 4.80 -2.82 -4.67
C ALA A 190 5.00 -3.75 -5.87
N PRO A 191 6.19 -3.83 -6.50
CA PRO A 191 6.38 -4.73 -7.64
C PRO A 191 6.22 -6.21 -7.27
N MET A 192 6.63 -6.60 -6.05
CA MET A 192 6.47 -7.97 -5.55
C MET A 192 5.00 -8.29 -5.30
N LEU A 193 4.26 -7.41 -4.65
CA LEU A 193 2.83 -7.57 -4.36
C LEU A 193 2.01 -7.69 -5.64
N ILE A 194 2.30 -6.87 -6.64
CA ILE A 194 1.63 -6.93 -7.95
C ILE A 194 1.93 -8.26 -8.66
N ARG A 195 3.18 -8.73 -8.64
CA ARG A 195 3.51 -10.05 -9.22
C ARG A 195 2.77 -11.19 -8.54
N GLN A 196 2.69 -11.19 -7.22
CA GLN A 196 1.94 -12.18 -6.47
C GLN A 196 0.44 -12.15 -6.81
N GLN A 197 -0.14 -10.97 -6.91
CA GLN A 197 -1.53 -10.78 -7.30
C GLN A 197 -1.78 -11.23 -8.74
N ALA A 198 -0.89 -10.88 -9.68
CA ALA A 198 -0.95 -11.32 -11.06
C ALA A 198 -0.88 -12.85 -11.20
N GLN A 199 -0.01 -13.51 -10.42
CA GLN A 199 0.05 -14.97 -10.38
C GLN A 199 -1.26 -15.59 -9.89
N ARG A 200 -1.87 -15.03 -8.84
CA ARG A 200 -3.19 -15.48 -8.34
C ARG A 200 -4.28 -15.32 -9.40
N LEU A 201 -4.35 -14.17 -10.06
CA LEU A 201 -5.30 -13.90 -11.13
C LEU A 201 -5.11 -14.83 -12.32
N SER A 202 -3.87 -15.04 -12.74
CA SER A 202 -3.54 -15.95 -13.84
C SER A 202 -3.99 -17.38 -13.54
N PHE A 203 -3.80 -17.84 -12.30
CA PHE A 203 -4.20 -19.20 -11.87
C PHE A 203 -5.73 -19.31 -11.70
N SER A 204 -6.37 -18.37 -10.99
CA SER A 204 -7.80 -18.48 -10.63
C SER A 204 -8.74 -18.22 -11.81
N LEU A 205 -8.36 -17.35 -12.74
CA LEU A 205 -9.18 -16.90 -13.86
C LEU A 205 -8.68 -17.39 -15.22
N ASN A 206 -7.62 -18.23 -15.24
CA ASN A 206 -6.94 -18.68 -16.46
C ASN A 206 -6.57 -17.51 -17.40
N CYS A 207 -6.17 -16.38 -16.79
CA CYS A 207 -5.84 -15.15 -17.50
C CYS A 207 -4.38 -15.19 -18.00
N PRO A 208 -4.10 -14.82 -19.26
CA PRO A 208 -2.74 -14.72 -19.77
C PRO A 208 -1.86 -13.81 -18.88
N PRO A 209 -0.59 -14.18 -18.59
CA PRO A 209 0.27 -13.44 -17.65
C PRO A 209 0.38 -11.93 -17.92
N PRO A 210 0.53 -11.43 -19.17
CA PRO A 210 0.58 -10.00 -19.46
C PRO A 210 -0.71 -9.26 -19.07
N ILE A 211 -1.86 -9.88 -19.32
CA ILE A 211 -3.17 -9.34 -18.93
C ILE A 211 -3.30 -9.35 -17.42
N ALA A 212 -2.91 -10.45 -16.77
CA ALA A 212 -2.96 -10.57 -15.32
C ALA A 212 -2.12 -9.50 -14.60
N VAL A 213 -0.96 -9.11 -15.15
CA VAL A 213 -0.13 -8.02 -14.61
C VAL A 213 -0.85 -6.67 -14.73
N ASN A 214 -1.39 -6.34 -15.89
CA ASN A 214 -2.13 -5.08 -16.10
C ASN A 214 -3.35 -4.99 -15.19
N VAL A 215 -4.08 -6.09 -15.03
CA VAL A 215 -5.23 -6.17 -14.11
C VAL A 215 -4.77 -6.00 -12.66
N ALA A 216 -3.69 -6.66 -12.25
CA ALA A 216 -3.15 -6.54 -10.89
C ALA A 216 -2.68 -5.11 -10.59
N GLU A 217 -2.04 -4.42 -11.54
CA GLU A 217 -1.67 -3.00 -11.40
C GLU A 217 -2.91 -2.12 -11.23
N SER A 218 -3.94 -2.32 -12.04
CA SER A 218 -5.19 -1.54 -11.94
C SER A 218 -5.89 -1.78 -10.59
N ILE A 219 -5.98 -3.02 -10.13
CA ILE A 219 -6.55 -3.34 -8.82
C ILE A 219 -5.72 -2.68 -7.71
N ALA A 220 -4.39 -2.74 -7.81
CA ALA A 220 -3.50 -2.16 -6.80
C ALA A 220 -3.72 -0.66 -6.60
N MET A 221 -4.04 0.09 -7.65
CA MET A 221 -4.31 1.53 -7.55
C MET A 221 -5.54 1.87 -6.70
N PHE A 222 -6.49 0.95 -6.55
CA PHE A 222 -7.74 1.18 -5.83
C PHE A 222 -7.86 0.36 -4.53
N GLU A 223 -7.30 -0.84 -4.49
CA GLU A 223 -7.40 -1.74 -3.34
C GLU A 223 -6.17 -1.69 -2.41
N ASN A 224 -4.97 -1.49 -2.96
CA ASN A 224 -3.77 -1.36 -2.14
C ASN A 224 -3.70 0.01 -1.46
N ARG A 225 -2.88 0.06 -0.42
CA ARG A 225 -2.69 1.26 0.39
C ARG A 225 -1.24 1.71 0.34
N LEU A 226 -1.05 3.02 0.35
CA LEU A 226 0.26 3.66 0.40
C LEU A 226 0.74 3.78 1.84
N GLN A 227 2.01 3.48 2.06
CA GLN A 227 2.70 3.78 3.31
C GLN A 227 3.01 5.29 3.41
N PRO A 228 3.24 5.84 4.61
CA PRO A 228 3.16 5.16 5.91
C PRO A 228 1.76 5.14 6.54
N LEU A 229 0.74 5.71 5.90
CA LEU A 229 -0.57 5.95 6.51
C LEU A 229 -1.70 5.03 6.01
N ALA A 230 -1.39 4.02 5.22
CA ALA A 230 -2.38 3.15 4.56
C ALA A 230 -3.42 3.95 3.75
N MET A 231 -2.99 5.00 3.07
CA MET A 231 -3.86 5.86 2.26
C MET A 231 -4.12 5.25 0.89
N ARG A 232 -5.29 5.55 0.32
CA ARG A 232 -5.53 5.22 -1.10
C ARG A 232 -4.67 6.12 -1.98
N PRO A 233 -4.13 5.60 -3.11
CA PRO A 233 -3.36 6.43 -4.05
C PRO A 233 -4.11 7.68 -4.52
N GLN A 234 -5.43 7.57 -4.74
CA GLN A 234 -6.28 8.71 -5.11
C GLN A 234 -6.37 9.77 -4.01
N ASP A 235 -6.47 9.37 -2.73
CA ASP A 235 -6.55 10.32 -1.63
C ASP A 235 -5.22 11.07 -1.46
N TRP A 236 -4.12 10.35 -1.63
CA TRP A 236 -2.78 10.91 -1.59
C TRP A 236 -2.57 11.95 -2.69
N LEU A 237 -2.87 11.60 -3.94
CA LEU A 237 -2.76 12.51 -5.08
C LEU A 237 -3.67 13.73 -4.90
N ALA A 238 -4.92 13.53 -4.43
CA ALA A 238 -5.85 14.59 -4.17
C ALA A 238 -5.33 15.59 -3.11
N ARG A 239 -4.65 15.11 -2.05
CA ARG A 239 -4.04 15.97 -1.03
C ARG A 239 -2.92 16.84 -1.60
N ILE A 240 -2.02 16.25 -2.41
CA ILE A 240 -0.96 17.01 -3.07
C ILE A 240 -1.55 18.11 -3.96
N VAL A 241 -2.53 17.78 -4.79
CA VAL A 241 -3.19 18.73 -5.69
C VAL A 241 -3.91 19.84 -4.91
N ARG A 242 -4.55 19.50 -3.80
CA ARG A 242 -5.22 20.47 -2.93
C ARG A 242 -4.23 21.44 -2.28
N ASN A 243 -3.09 20.95 -1.82
CA ASN A 243 -2.02 21.78 -1.25
C ASN A 243 -1.43 22.76 -2.28
N ASN A 244 -1.52 22.41 -3.56
CA ASN A 244 -1.17 23.30 -4.68
C ASN A 244 -2.32 24.23 -5.12
N GLY A 245 -3.37 24.36 -4.31
CA GLY A 245 -4.44 25.35 -4.50
C GLY A 245 -5.56 24.94 -5.44
N ASN A 246 -5.56 23.70 -5.98
CA ASN A 246 -6.59 23.22 -6.90
C ASN A 246 -7.57 22.27 -6.21
N ALA A 247 -8.51 22.81 -5.43
CA ALA A 247 -9.48 22.05 -4.68
C ALA A 247 -10.47 21.28 -5.59
N GLU A 248 -10.87 21.86 -6.72
CA GLU A 248 -11.81 21.23 -7.65
C GLU A 248 -11.22 19.95 -8.25
N ALA A 249 -9.99 20.00 -8.77
CA ALA A 249 -9.30 18.84 -9.28
C ALA A 249 -9.07 17.78 -8.19
N ALA A 250 -8.74 18.21 -6.98
CA ALA A 250 -8.57 17.32 -5.84
C ALA A 250 -9.86 16.57 -5.48
N ASP A 251 -11.01 17.26 -5.46
CA ASP A 251 -12.31 16.65 -5.18
C ASP A 251 -12.68 15.63 -6.27
N LYS A 252 -12.44 15.96 -7.53
CA LYS A 252 -12.65 15.05 -8.66
C LYS A 252 -11.82 13.77 -8.53
N ILE A 253 -10.54 13.88 -8.17
CA ILE A 253 -9.65 12.74 -7.96
C ILE A 253 -10.10 11.90 -6.75
N ALA A 254 -10.44 12.54 -5.63
CA ALA A 254 -10.82 11.83 -4.41
C ALA A 254 -12.17 11.10 -4.52
N SER A 255 -13.09 11.62 -5.33
CA SER A 255 -14.45 11.08 -5.46
C SER A 255 -14.56 9.83 -6.33
N GLN A 256 -13.51 9.47 -7.07
CA GLN A 256 -13.55 8.30 -7.95
C GLN A 256 -13.83 7.01 -7.17
N ARG A 257 -14.65 6.15 -7.74
CA ARG A 257 -14.95 4.82 -7.23
C ARG A 257 -14.69 3.75 -8.28
N TYR A 258 -14.47 2.52 -7.85
CA TYR A 258 -14.24 1.41 -8.76
C TYR A 258 -15.28 0.31 -8.58
N LEU A 259 -15.50 -0.42 -9.66
CA LEU A 259 -16.19 -1.70 -9.67
C LEU A 259 -15.14 -2.80 -9.85
N PRO A 260 -15.15 -3.85 -9.01
CA PRO A 260 -14.06 -4.82 -8.93
C PRO A 260 -13.86 -5.55 -10.26
N PHE A 261 -12.67 -6.13 -10.44
CA PHE A 261 -12.40 -7.02 -11.57
C PHE A 261 -13.24 -8.28 -11.44
N ASP A 262 -14.31 -8.33 -12.27
CA ASP A 262 -15.35 -9.33 -12.15
C ASP A 262 -16.05 -9.59 -13.49
N PHE A 263 -17.01 -10.51 -13.48
CA PHE A 263 -17.91 -10.75 -14.63
C PHE A 263 -19.06 -9.75 -14.64
N TYR A 264 -19.31 -9.20 -15.79
CA TYR A 264 -20.40 -8.24 -16.06
C TYR A 264 -21.23 -8.72 -17.26
N LEU A 265 -22.55 -8.61 -17.13
CA LEU A 265 -23.48 -8.86 -18.23
C LEU A 265 -23.62 -7.59 -19.05
N ILE A 266 -23.56 -7.69 -20.39
CA ILE A 266 -23.85 -6.59 -21.30
C ILE A 266 -25.33 -6.67 -21.62
N THR A 267 -26.10 -5.67 -21.19
CA THR A 267 -27.55 -5.63 -21.33
C THR A 267 -28.01 -4.83 -22.56
N ASP A 268 -27.16 -3.88 -23.00
CA ASP A 268 -27.39 -3.08 -24.20
C ASP A 268 -26.04 -2.61 -24.76
N ALA A 269 -25.97 -2.43 -26.11
CA ALA A 269 -24.77 -1.94 -26.75
C ALA A 269 -25.14 -1.20 -28.07
N VAL A 270 -24.71 0.05 -28.14
CA VAL A 270 -24.85 0.90 -29.37
C VAL A 270 -23.45 1.16 -29.89
N LYS A 271 -23.15 0.55 -31.03
CA LYS A 271 -21.80 0.56 -31.62
C LYS A 271 -21.32 1.99 -31.90
N GLY A 272 -20.15 2.31 -31.32
CA GLY A 272 -19.52 3.62 -31.43
C GLY A 272 -20.16 4.70 -30.55
N GLU A 273 -21.07 4.33 -29.63
CA GLU A 273 -21.72 5.27 -28.73
C GLU A 273 -21.59 4.83 -27.28
N SER A 274 -22.13 3.65 -26.90
CA SER A 274 -22.16 3.23 -25.50
C SER A 274 -22.43 1.75 -25.30
N MET A 275 -22.13 1.26 -24.11
CA MET A 275 -22.46 -0.09 -23.63
C MET A 275 -23.02 -0.02 -22.22
N THR A 276 -24.10 -0.75 -21.93
CA THR A 276 -24.70 -0.86 -20.59
C THR A 276 -24.36 -2.21 -19.98
N PHE A 277 -23.83 -2.17 -18.77
CA PHE A 277 -23.39 -3.34 -18.01
C PHE A 277 -24.28 -3.57 -16.77
N GLU A 278 -24.40 -4.82 -16.36
CA GLU A 278 -24.96 -5.24 -15.08
C GLU A 278 -23.93 -6.05 -14.32
N SER A 279 -23.62 -5.64 -13.07
CA SER A 279 -22.73 -6.37 -12.17
C SER A 279 -23.40 -7.64 -11.61
N LEU A 280 -22.62 -8.54 -10.99
CA LEU A 280 -23.14 -9.71 -10.28
C LEU A 280 -24.10 -9.36 -9.14
N ARG A 281 -24.04 -8.11 -8.62
CA ARG A 281 -24.94 -7.58 -7.59
C ARG A 281 -26.19 -6.91 -8.16
N GLY A 282 -26.32 -6.81 -9.49
CA GLY A 282 -27.44 -6.19 -10.17
C GLY A 282 -27.33 -4.67 -10.35
N GLU A 283 -26.18 -4.07 -10.03
CA GLU A 283 -25.91 -2.65 -10.31
C GLU A 283 -25.74 -2.46 -11.82
N LYS A 284 -26.44 -1.47 -12.38
CA LYS A 284 -26.36 -1.14 -13.81
C LYS A 284 -25.66 0.20 -13.99
N PHE A 285 -24.80 0.27 -15.01
CA PHE A 285 -24.10 1.48 -15.41
C PHE A 285 -23.84 1.48 -16.90
N THR A 286 -23.64 2.66 -17.47
CA THR A 286 -23.38 2.84 -18.91
C THR A 286 -22.00 3.41 -19.10
N LEU A 287 -21.25 2.78 -19.99
CA LEU A 287 -19.93 3.18 -20.44
C LEU A 287 -20.08 3.81 -21.82
N SER A 288 -19.61 5.03 -21.98
CA SER A 288 -19.53 5.68 -23.30
C SER A 288 -18.34 5.16 -24.10
N ASP A 289 -18.33 5.36 -25.42
CA ASP A 289 -17.27 4.83 -26.31
C ASP A 289 -15.88 5.34 -25.91
N HIS A 290 -15.74 6.58 -25.47
CA HIS A 290 -14.46 7.13 -25.00
C HIS A 290 -13.99 6.54 -23.66
N GLY A 291 -14.86 5.93 -22.88
CA GLY A 291 -14.51 5.18 -21.67
C GLY A 291 -13.83 3.84 -21.95
N LEU A 292 -13.87 3.37 -23.21
CA LEU A 292 -13.07 2.24 -23.67
C LEU A 292 -11.69 2.73 -24.10
N SER A 293 -10.64 2.28 -23.44
CA SER A 293 -9.27 2.70 -23.79
C SER A 293 -8.86 2.35 -25.22
N HIS A 294 -9.36 1.23 -25.75
CA HIS A 294 -9.12 0.74 -27.11
C HIS A 294 -10.35 -0.08 -27.56
N PRO A 295 -11.40 0.59 -28.06
CA PRO A 295 -12.60 -0.11 -28.49
C PRO A 295 -12.30 -1.03 -29.67
N GLN A 296 -12.50 -2.33 -29.45
CA GLN A 296 -12.48 -3.32 -30.53
C GLN A 296 -13.92 -3.53 -31.01
N PRO A 297 -14.18 -3.62 -32.35
CA PRO A 297 -15.54 -3.82 -32.85
C PRO A 297 -16.29 -5.00 -32.24
N GLU A 298 -15.55 -6.06 -31.89
CA GLU A 298 -16.09 -7.28 -31.25
C GLU A 298 -16.64 -7.06 -29.82
N CYS A 299 -16.22 -6.00 -29.15
CA CYS A 299 -16.73 -5.70 -27.79
C CYS A 299 -18.24 -5.44 -27.82
N TYR A 300 -18.74 -4.74 -28.84
CA TYR A 300 -20.17 -4.39 -28.99
C TYR A 300 -21.05 -5.60 -29.33
N ASP A 301 -20.48 -6.66 -29.91
CA ASP A 301 -21.18 -7.91 -30.21
C ASP A 301 -21.15 -8.91 -29.02
N SER A 302 -20.44 -8.57 -27.95
CA SER A 302 -20.30 -9.42 -26.76
C SER A 302 -21.52 -9.34 -25.86
N LYS A 303 -21.79 -10.42 -25.10
CA LYS A 303 -22.88 -10.53 -24.12
C LYS A 303 -22.42 -10.43 -22.69
N SER A 304 -21.15 -10.67 -22.45
CA SER A 304 -20.51 -10.52 -21.13
C SER A 304 -19.07 -10.09 -21.25
N ALA A 305 -18.56 -9.48 -20.20
CA ALA A 305 -17.17 -9.07 -20.08
C ALA A 305 -16.61 -9.44 -18.71
N MET A 306 -15.30 -9.70 -18.64
CA MET A 306 -14.54 -9.72 -17.40
C MET A 306 -13.64 -8.49 -17.40
N ALA A 307 -13.90 -7.52 -16.55
CA ALA A 307 -13.24 -6.22 -16.57
C ALA A 307 -13.23 -5.55 -15.19
N PHE A 308 -12.43 -4.51 -15.07
CA PHE A 308 -12.35 -3.58 -13.96
C PHE A 308 -12.81 -2.21 -14.44
N PHE A 309 -13.79 -1.62 -13.78
CA PHE A 309 -14.32 -0.31 -14.16
C PHE A 309 -14.07 0.73 -13.09
N VAL A 310 -13.93 1.98 -13.52
CA VAL A 310 -13.78 3.13 -12.64
C VAL A 310 -14.78 4.20 -13.03
N GLU A 311 -15.48 4.76 -12.05
CA GLU A 311 -16.25 5.98 -12.20
C GLU A 311 -15.37 7.18 -11.81
N TYR A 312 -15.19 8.09 -12.75
CA TYR A 312 -14.41 9.30 -12.60
C TYR A 312 -15.19 10.48 -13.21
N ASP A 313 -15.41 11.53 -12.42
CA ASP A 313 -16.14 12.73 -12.86
C ASP A 313 -17.54 12.42 -13.41
N GLY A 314 -18.24 11.42 -12.84
CA GLY A 314 -19.58 11.01 -13.26
C GLY A 314 -19.64 10.12 -14.50
N GLU A 315 -18.51 9.74 -15.08
CA GLU A 315 -18.41 8.85 -16.23
C GLU A 315 -17.66 7.56 -15.89
N PHE A 316 -18.01 6.47 -16.58
CA PHE A 316 -17.34 5.19 -16.40
C PHE A 316 -16.24 4.99 -17.43
N TYR A 317 -15.14 4.38 -16.97
CA TYR A 317 -13.96 4.04 -17.77
C TYR A 317 -13.55 2.59 -17.52
N VAL A 318 -12.98 1.94 -18.53
CA VAL A 318 -12.30 0.66 -18.35
C VAL A 318 -10.92 0.91 -17.74
N GLY A 319 -10.74 0.55 -16.48
CA GLY A 319 -9.45 0.58 -15.83
C GLY A 319 -8.53 -0.56 -16.27
N SER A 320 -9.12 -1.74 -16.51
CA SER A 320 -8.45 -2.89 -17.10
C SER A 320 -9.46 -3.88 -17.67
N GLN A 321 -9.09 -4.55 -18.77
CA GLN A 321 -9.94 -5.56 -19.41
C GLN A 321 -9.27 -6.94 -19.38
N GLY A 322 -10.06 -7.98 -19.06
CA GLY A 322 -9.66 -9.37 -19.11
C GLY A 322 -10.12 -10.05 -20.40
N SER A 323 -11.42 -10.22 -20.57
CA SER A 323 -12.00 -10.92 -21.73
C SER A 323 -13.41 -10.43 -22.05
N TRP A 324 -13.77 -10.58 -23.30
CA TRP A 324 -15.11 -10.35 -23.85
C TRP A 324 -15.67 -11.66 -24.38
N SER A 325 -16.93 -11.95 -24.15
CA SER A 325 -17.56 -13.24 -24.50
C SER A 325 -18.94 -13.06 -25.14
N ASN A 326 -19.22 -13.89 -26.15
CA ASN A 326 -20.51 -13.93 -26.86
C ASN A 326 -21.58 -14.76 -26.10
N ASN A 327 -21.29 -15.28 -24.91
CA ASN A 327 -22.24 -15.99 -24.07
C ASN A 327 -22.24 -15.42 -22.63
N THR A 328 -23.23 -15.82 -21.83
CA THR A 328 -23.41 -15.39 -20.44
C THR A 328 -23.07 -16.46 -19.41
N GLU A 329 -22.61 -17.63 -19.86
CA GLU A 329 -22.46 -18.82 -19.01
C GLU A 329 -21.56 -18.58 -17.78
N ALA A 330 -20.43 -17.87 -17.97
CA ALA A 330 -19.51 -17.55 -16.89
C ALA A 330 -20.16 -16.62 -15.85
N PHE A 331 -20.85 -15.59 -16.30
CA PHE A 331 -21.59 -14.66 -15.45
C PHE A 331 -22.70 -15.38 -14.67
N ASP A 332 -23.51 -16.19 -15.33
CA ASP A 332 -24.64 -16.92 -14.71
C ASP A 332 -24.14 -17.93 -13.68
N THR A 333 -23.04 -18.62 -13.99
CA THR A 333 -22.41 -19.59 -13.11
C THR A 333 -21.89 -18.92 -11.84
N GLU A 334 -21.15 -17.80 -11.97
CA GLU A 334 -20.60 -17.08 -10.85
C GLU A 334 -21.69 -16.44 -9.99
N LYS A 335 -22.73 -15.86 -10.61
CA LYS A 335 -23.90 -15.30 -9.90
C LYS A 335 -24.60 -16.34 -9.03
N LYS A 336 -24.76 -17.56 -9.54
CA LYS A 336 -25.36 -18.69 -8.78
C LYS A 336 -24.42 -19.15 -7.65
N ALA A 337 -23.11 -19.29 -7.94
CA ALA A 337 -22.13 -19.74 -6.97
C ALA A 337 -22.02 -18.78 -5.77
N ARG A 338 -21.97 -17.48 -6.02
CA ARG A 338 -21.91 -16.46 -4.95
C ARG A 338 -23.15 -16.46 -4.09
N LYS A 339 -24.34 -16.55 -4.68
CA LYS A 339 -25.60 -16.59 -3.93
C LYS A 339 -25.66 -17.82 -3.01
N HIS A 340 -25.22 -18.97 -3.49
CA HIS A 340 -25.20 -20.21 -2.71
C HIS A 340 -24.18 -20.16 -1.56
N ASN A 341 -22.96 -19.72 -1.85
CA ASN A 341 -21.86 -19.66 -0.87
C ASN A 341 -22.16 -18.65 0.26
N THR A 342 -22.77 -17.52 -0.04
CA THR A 342 -23.04 -16.49 0.97
C THR A 342 -24.00 -16.98 2.07
N MET A 343 -25.04 -17.76 1.73
CA MET A 343 -26.03 -18.22 2.71
C MET A 343 -25.52 -19.36 3.60
N LEU A 344 -24.82 -20.36 3.02
CA LEU A 344 -24.34 -21.52 3.78
C LEU A 344 -23.13 -21.22 4.67
N CYS A 345 -22.29 -20.26 4.27
CA CYS A 345 -21.07 -19.95 4.98
C CYS A 345 -21.29 -19.13 6.25
N ILE A 346 -22.26 -18.21 6.28
CA ILE A 346 -22.46 -17.31 7.41
C ILE A 346 -22.85 -18.06 8.68
N ASP A 347 -23.83 -18.95 8.61
CA ASP A 347 -24.34 -19.65 9.80
C ASP A 347 -23.34 -20.64 10.40
N ASN A 348 -22.59 -21.35 9.56
CA ASN A 348 -21.58 -22.28 10.05
C ASN A 348 -20.42 -21.56 10.73
N ARG A 349 -19.98 -20.44 10.18
CA ARG A 349 -18.84 -19.68 10.69
C ARG A 349 -19.15 -18.91 11.96
N ARG A 350 -20.39 -18.41 12.09
CA ARG A 350 -20.88 -17.83 13.36
C ARG A 350 -20.83 -18.87 14.49
N LYS A 351 -21.29 -20.10 14.24
CA LYS A 351 -21.24 -21.20 15.22
C LYS A 351 -19.81 -21.55 15.62
N LEU A 352 -18.84 -21.46 14.69
CA LEU A 352 -17.41 -21.70 15.01
C LEU A 352 -16.90 -20.71 16.07
N ILE A 353 -17.23 -19.40 15.95
CA ILE A 353 -16.86 -18.39 16.93
C ILE A 353 -17.53 -18.67 18.27
N GLU A 354 -18.84 -18.95 18.26
CA GLU A 354 -19.60 -19.29 19.47
C GLU A 354 -19.02 -20.50 20.21
N GLU A 355 -18.72 -21.58 19.48
CA GLU A 355 -18.11 -22.81 20.02
C GLU A 355 -16.67 -22.60 20.52
N ASN A 356 -15.97 -21.58 20.00
CA ASN A 356 -14.63 -21.20 20.43
C ASN A 356 -14.65 -20.09 21.50
N SER A 357 -15.71 -20.07 22.35
CA SER A 357 -15.87 -19.11 23.43
C SER A 357 -15.83 -17.63 22.98
N GLY A 358 -16.34 -17.36 21.79
CA GLY A 358 -16.38 -16.01 21.19
C GLY A 358 -15.11 -15.60 20.50
N SER A 359 -14.07 -16.45 20.45
CA SER A 359 -12.82 -16.10 19.75
C SER A 359 -12.90 -16.43 18.28
N PRO A 360 -12.50 -15.51 17.40
CA PRO A 360 -12.38 -15.76 15.96
C PRO A 360 -11.06 -16.44 15.55
N LEU A 361 -10.15 -16.75 16.50
CA LEU A 361 -8.82 -17.28 16.25
C LEU A 361 -8.73 -18.79 16.50
N PHE A 362 -8.09 -19.52 15.57
CA PHE A 362 -7.82 -20.96 15.67
C PHE A 362 -6.37 -21.23 15.27
N TYR A 363 -5.69 -22.16 15.98
CA TYR A 363 -4.26 -22.39 15.85
C TYR A 363 -3.99 -23.85 15.43
N PHE A 364 -3.09 -24.04 14.46
CA PHE A 364 -2.73 -25.33 13.91
C PHE A 364 -1.22 -25.46 13.75
N ASN A 365 -0.68 -26.59 14.15
CA ASN A 365 0.77 -26.86 14.09
C ASN A 365 1.24 -27.43 12.75
N ASN A 366 0.34 -27.70 11.81
CA ASN A 366 0.67 -28.19 10.47
C ASN A 366 -0.48 -28.00 9.48
N ALA A 367 -0.15 -28.19 8.18
CA ALA A 367 -1.09 -28.04 7.08
C ALA A 367 -2.23 -29.09 7.08
N ASP A 368 -1.99 -30.30 7.59
CA ASP A 368 -3.00 -31.36 7.57
C ASP A 368 -4.12 -31.06 8.58
N MET A 369 -3.77 -30.58 9.77
CA MET A 369 -4.76 -30.12 10.76
C MET A 369 -5.56 -28.94 10.25
N LEU A 370 -4.92 -27.99 9.55
CA LEU A 370 -5.62 -26.90 8.88
C LEU A 370 -6.60 -27.41 7.81
N ARG A 371 -6.19 -28.36 6.94
CA ARG A 371 -7.07 -28.96 5.93
C ARG A 371 -8.29 -29.64 6.54
N LEU A 372 -8.10 -30.42 7.60
CA LEU A 372 -9.19 -31.06 8.34
C LEU A 372 -10.17 -30.02 8.88
N PHE A 373 -9.66 -28.96 9.52
CA PHE A 373 -10.50 -27.88 10.04
C PHE A 373 -11.30 -27.19 8.94
N LEU A 374 -10.65 -26.82 7.83
CA LEU A 374 -11.30 -26.18 6.70
C LEU A 374 -12.39 -27.05 6.07
N THR A 375 -12.18 -28.37 6.02
CA THR A 375 -13.15 -29.33 5.46
C THR A 375 -14.28 -29.61 6.44
N ASP A 376 -13.96 -30.00 7.67
CA ASP A 376 -14.91 -30.62 8.58
C ASP A 376 -15.65 -29.60 9.45
N ARG A 377 -15.01 -28.46 9.76
CA ARG A 377 -15.57 -27.41 10.62
C ARG A 377 -16.05 -26.20 9.83
N VAL A 378 -15.24 -25.71 8.89
CA VAL A 378 -15.63 -24.59 8.01
C VAL A 378 -16.61 -25.03 6.93
N GLY A 379 -16.54 -26.29 6.51
CA GLY A 379 -17.43 -26.88 5.50
C GLY A 379 -17.00 -26.59 4.06
N LEU A 380 -15.72 -26.32 3.82
CA LEU A 380 -15.21 -26.14 2.45
C LEU A 380 -15.18 -27.49 1.70
N PRO A 381 -15.50 -27.51 0.39
CA PRO A 381 -15.43 -28.72 -0.41
C PRO A 381 -14.02 -29.33 -0.39
N LYS A 382 -13.92 -30.65 -0.21
CA LYS A 382 -12.62 -31.37 -0.21
C LYS A 382 -11.77 -31.05 -1.44
N ARG A 383 -12.38 -30.92 -2.62
CA ARG A 383 -11.70 -30.53 -3.86
C ARG A 383 -11.04 -29.16 -3.73
N THR A 384 -11.74 -28.18 -3.16
CA THR A 384 -11.21 -26.82 -2.95
C THR A 384 -10.03 -26.86 -1.99
N VAL A 385 -10.17 -27.56 -0.86
CA VAL A 385 -9.11 -27.66 0.16
C VAL A 385 -7.88 -28.40 -0.37
N SER A 386 -8.06 -29.44 -1.20
CA SER A 386 -6.94 -30.18 -1.81
C SER A 386 -6.15 -29.36 -2.84
N GLN A 387 -6.77 -28.33 -3.42
CA GLN A 387 -6.11 -27.41 -4.36
C GLN A 387 -5.37 -26.26 -3.67
N LEU A 388 -5.51 -26.10 -2.34
CA LEU A 388 -4.75 -25.10 -1.61
C LEU A 388 -3.27 -25.45 -1.63
N THR A 389 -2.47 -24.56 -2.20
CA THR A 389 -1.01 -24.66 -2.19
C THR A 389 -0.53 -24.28 -0.79
N LEU A 390 -0.55 -25.26 0.13
CA LEU A 390 0.02 -25.08 1.46
C LEU A 390 1.48 -25.58 1.43
N PRO A 391 2.40 -24.90 2.11
CA PRO A 391 3.76 -25.38 2.27
C PRO A 391 3.75 -26.79 2.88
N GLN A 392 4.66 -27.65 2.42
CA GLN A 392 4.68 -29.08 2.82
C GLN A 392 5.39 -29.35 4.15
N GLU A 393 6.08 -28.36 4.72
CA GLU A 393 6.91 -28.55 5.90
C GLU A 393 6.29 -27.93 7.15
N GLU A 394 6.83 -28.29 8.32
CA GLU A 394 6.46 -27.93 9.71
C GLU A 394 6.14 -26.43 9.94
N MET A 395 5.10 -25.96 9.28
CA MET A 395 4.59 -24.60 9.45
C MET A 395 3.36 -24.59 10.33
N ASP A 396 3.35 -23.72 11.29
CA ASP A 396 2.16 -23.36 12.03
C ASP A 396 1.22 -22.47 11.22
N PHE A 397 -0.05 -22.50 11.56
CA PHE A 397 -1.08 -21.69 10.92
C PHE A 397 -2.01 -21.08 11.95
N THR A 398 -2.40 -19.84 11.70
CA THR A 398 -3.53 -19.20 12.38
C THR A 398 -4.67 -19.02 11.39
N VAL A 399 -5.86 -19.40 11.79
CA VAL A 399 -7.10 -19.09 11.07
C VAL A 399 -7.81 -17.96 11.82
N PHE A 400 -8.24 -16.96 11.07
CA PHE A 400 -9.08 -15.88 11.56
C PHE A 400 -10.42 -15.89 10.83
N VAL A 401 -11.51 -15.94 11.59
CA VAL A 401 -12.88 -15.82 11.08
C VAL A 401 -13.31 -14.38 11.26
N ARG A 402 -13.42 -13.63 10.17
CA ARG A 402 -13.78 -12.21 10.21
C ARG A 402 -15.25 -12.05 10.67
N GLU A 403 -15.49 -11.17 11.62
CA GLU A 403 -16.83 -10.95 12.14
C GLU A 403 -17.74 -10.18 11.16
N SER A 404 -17.15 -9.31 10.33
CA SER A 404 -17.90 -8.44 9.42
C SER A 404 -18.63 -9.17 8.29
N ASP A 405 -17.99 -10.22 7.74
CA ASP A 405 -18.50 -10.97 6.58
C ASP A 405 -18.40 -12.49 6.74
N PHE A 406 -17.93 -12.95 7.90
CA PHE A 406 -17.64 -14.34 8.22
C PHE A 406 -16.69 -15.03 7.23
N ASN A 407 -15.85 -14.27 6.52
CA ASN A 407 -14.80 -14.85 5.71
C ASN A 407 -13.73 -15.49 6.59
N VAL A 408 -13.23 -16.64 6.11
CA VAL A 408 -12.16 -17.39 6.77
C VAL A 408 -10.86 -17.13 6.04
N VAL A 409 -9.90 -16.55 6.74
CA VAL A 409 -8.55 -16.32 6.24
C VAL A 409 -7.55 -17.09 7.08
N TYR A 410 -6.45 -17.54 6.48
CA TYR A 410 -5.41 -18.26 7.20
C TYR A 410 -4.02 -17.70 6.88
N PHE A 411 -3.14 -17.76 7.87
CA PHE A 411 -1.80 -17.19 7.80
C PHE A 411 -0.79 -18.23 8.27
N PRO A 412 0.21 -18.58 7.44
CA PRO A 412 1.32 -19.43 7.85
C PRO A 412 2.30 -18.65 8.76
N ASN A 413 2.98 -19.38 9.66
CA ASN A 413 4.02 -18.86 10.56
C ASN A 413 3.54 -17.72 11.50
N VAL A 414 2.27 -17.68 11.86
CA VAL A 414 1.67 -16.63 12.71
C VAL A 414 1.21 -17.19 14.06
N ALA A 415 0.89 -18.48 14.18
CA ALA A 415 0.41 -19.02 15.45
C ALA A 415 1.45 -18.88 16.57
N ARG A 416 2.73 -19.09 16.29
CA ARG A 416 3.81 -18.91 17.28
C ARG A 416 3.98 -17.46 17.75
N LEU A 417 3.38 -16.49 17.04
CA LEU A 417 3.52 -15.07 17.33
C LEU A 417 2.43 -14.51 18.25
N ILE A 418 1.26 -15.15 18.31
CA ILE A 418 0.08 -14.60 18.99
C ILE A 418 0.07 -15.00 20.46
N CYS A 419 0.14 -14.01 21.35
CA CYS A 419 0.11 -14.19 22.81
C CYS A 419 -1.33 -14.37 23.31
N ASP A 420 -2.01 -15.45 22.86
CA ASP A 420 -3.32 -15.85 23.33
C ASP A 420 -3.15 -16.96 24.37
N PRO A 421 -3.72 -16.86 25.58
CA PRO A 421 -3.65 -17.94 26.60
C PRO A 421 -4.18 -19.30 26.13
N ARG A 422 -5.02 -19.33 25.09
CA ARG A 422 -5.55 -20.54 24.47
C ARG A 422 -4.67 -21.12 23.37
N ASN A 423 -3.61 -20.40 23.00
CA ASN A 423 -2.71 -20.77 21.93
C ASN A 423 -1.56 -21.64 22.46
N PRO A 424 -1.58 -22.98 22.24
CA PRO A 424 -0.53 -23.86 22.74
C PRO A 424 0.79 -23.75 21.95
N LEU A 425 0.78 -22.99 20.84
CA LEU A 425 1.92 -22.86 19.93
C LEU A 425 2.72 -21.58 20.18
N TYR A 426 2.24 -20.68 21.06
CA TYR A 426 2.93 -19.42 21.34
C TYR A 426 4.37 -19.64 21.84
N ASP A 427 5.30 -18.89 21.24
CA ASP A 427 6.72 -18.94 21.53
C ASP A 427 7.24 -17.50 21.69
N ALA A 428 7.46 -17.09 22.94
CA ALA A 428 7.78 -15.69 23.26
C ALA A 428 9.08 -15.21 22.60
N GLU A 429 10.12 -16.06 22.52
CA GLU A 429 11.40 -15.67 21.91
C GLU A 429 11.27 -15.55 20.37
N TYR A 430 10.56 -16.49 19.76
CA TYR A 430 10.27 -16.42 18.34
C TYR A 430 9.39 -15.21 18.01
N ALA A 431 8.36 -14.97 18.81
CA ALA A 431 7.44 -13.86 18.64
C ALA A 431 8.17 -12.52 18.70
N LYS A 432 8.98 -12.29 19.70
CA LYS A 432 9.77 -11.07 19.88
C LYS A 432 10.64 -10.74 18.66
N ALA A 433 11.27 -11.76 18.06
CA ALA A 433 12.11 -11.56 16.87
C ALA A 433 11.32 -11.30 15.58
N ASN A 434 10.05 -11.72 15.51
CA ASN A 434 9.28 -11.75 14.27
C ASN A 434 7.96 -10.95 14.27
N THR A 435 7.59 -10.33 15.40
CA THR A 435 6.32 -9.61 15.55
C THR A 435 6.15 -8.53 14.50
N PHE A 436 7.13 -7.68 14.36
CA PHE A 436 7.03 -6.49 13.53
C PHE A 436 6.87 -6.84 12.05
N GLY A 437 7.69 -7.76 11.53
CA GLY A 437 7.66 -8.15 10.12
C GLY A 437 6.47 -9.04 9.71
N ASN A 438 5.82 -9.72 10.66
CA ASN A 438 4.78 -10.70 10.35
C ASN A 438 3.40 -10.33 10.92
N ILE A 439 3.31 -9.92 12.18
CA ILE A 439 2.00 -9.59 12.78
C ILE A 439 1.43 -8.30 12.19
N PHE A 440 2.21 -7.25 12.04
CA PHE A 440 1.72 -5.97 11.51
C PHE A 440 1.34 -6.02 10.02
N MET A 441 1.64 -7.10 9.31
CA MET A 441 1.14 -7.35 7.95
C MET A 441 -0.23 -8.07 7.92
N LEU A 442 -0.79 -8.46 9.07
CA LEU A 442 -2.10 -9.07 9.17
C LEU A 442 -3.22 -8.06 8.86
N PRO A 443 -4.41 -8.52 8.42
CA PRO A 443 -5.54 -7.62 8.16
C PRO A 443 -5.87 -6.72 9.35
N GLY A 444 -6.29 -5.49 9.08
CA GLY A 444 -6.53 -4.48 10.11
C GLY A 444 -7.57 -4.88 11.16
N ASP A 445 -8.61 -5.65 10.78
CA ASP A 445 -9.60 -6.20 11.71
C ASP A 445 -8.98 -7.24 12.67
N MET A 446 -8.11 -8.11 12.17
CA MET A 446 -7.37 -9.05 13.01
C MET A 446 -6.38 -8.34 13.92
N LEU A 447 -5.64 -7.33 13.42
CA LEU A 447 -4.72 -6.54 14.23
C LEU A 447 -5.43 -5.81 15.36
N ARG A 448 -6.58 -5.18 15.09
CA ARG A 448 -7.39 -4.53 16.15
C ARG A 448 -7.85 -5.53 17.19
N TYR A 449 -8.34 -6.70 16.76
CA TYR A 449 -8.74 -7.77 17.68
C TYR A 449 -7.57 -8.18 18.60
N LEU A 450 -6.37 -8.41 18.03
CA LEU A 450 -5.18 -8.77 18.81
C LEU A 450 -4.78 -7.67 19.79
N HIS A 451 -4.88 -6.41 19.39
CA HIS A 451 -4.56 -5.25 20.23
C HIS A 451 -5.55 -5.09 21.38
N GLU A 452 -6.85 -5.13 21.10
CA GLU A 452 -7.94 -4.97 22.08
C GLU A 452 -7.96 -6.07 23.14
N HIS A 453 -7.38 -7.25 22.82
CA HIS A 453 -7.32 -8.40 23.73
C HIS A 453 -5.93 -8.64 24.33
N ASP A 454 -5.00 -7.66 24.26
CA ASP A 454 -3.62 -7.76 24.73
C ASP A 454 -2.85 -9.02 24.24
N MET A 455 -3.12 -9.42 23.00
CA MET A 455 -2.50 -10.60 22.36
C MET A 455 -1.26 -10.26 21.51
N LEU A 456 -0.88 -8.99 21.43
CA LEU A 456 0.33 -8.58 20.73
C LEU A 456 1.55 -8.88 21.58
N PRO A 457 2.55 -9.62 21.07
CA PRO A 457 3.79 -9.89 21.81
C PRO A 457 4.70 -8.66 21.87
N GLU A 458 5.75 -8.79 22.68
CA GLU A 458 6.84 -7.82 22.69
C GLU A 458 7.53 -7.76 21.33
N ALA A 459 7.92 -6.55 20.92
CA ALA A 459 8.70 -6.35 19.70
C ALA A 459 10.18 -6.20 20.03
N ARG A 460 11.04 -6.77 19.17
CA ARG A 460 12.49 -6.54 19.27
C ARG A 460 12.80 -5.09 18.92
N ILE A 461 13.66 -4.45 19.73
CA ILE A 461 14.25 -3.15 19.42
C ILE A 461 15.62 -3.33 18.75
N ASN A 462 15.89 -2.59 17.70
CA ASN A 462 17.19 -2.50 17.08
C ASN A 462 17.94 -1.23 17.55
N CYS A 463 19.24 -1.35 17.77
CA CYS A 463 20.23 -0.31 18.03
C CYS A 463 20.15 0.41 19.39
N PHE A 464 18.97 0.75 19.90
CA PHE A 464 18.84 1.58 21.10
C PHE A 464 17.56 1.23 21.87
N GLY A 465 17.62 1.28 23.20
CA GLY A 465 16.53 0.84 24.05
C GLY A 465 16.65 -0.63 24.46
N GLY A 466 15.54 -1.26 24.72
CA GLY A 466 15.43 -2.67 25.10
C GLY A 466 14.04 -3.19 24.81
N GLU A 467 13.73 -4.39 25.31
CA GLU A 467 12.46 -5.06 25.07
C GLU A 467 11.26 -4.24 25.53
N GLU A 468 11.35 -3.70 26.73
CA GLU A 468 10.30 -2.86 27.32
C GLU A 468 10.08 -1.58 26.50
N GLU A 469 11.15 -0.99 25.99
CA GLU A 469 11.08 0.18 25.12
C GLU A 469 10.37 -0.16 23.81
N GLY A 470 10.72 -1.31 23.19
CA GLY A 470 10.07 -1.77 21.95
C GLY A 470 8.58 -2.01 22.13
N LYS A 471 8.20 -2.67 23.22
CA LYS A 471 6.80 -2.92 23.56
C LYS A 471 6.03 -1.60 23.76
N LYS A 472 6.63 -0.66 24.50
CA LYS A 472 6.04 0.65 24.74
C LYS A 472 5.87 1.44 23.44
N ILE A 473 6.90 1.55 22.60
CA ILE A 473 6.84 2.25 21.32
C ILE A 473 5.71 1.68 20.45
N VAL A 474 5.62 0.36 20.32
CA VAL A 474 4.57 -0.30 19.53
C VAL A 474 3.19 -0.05 20.13
N LYS A 475 3.02 -0.17 21.44
CA LYS A 475 1.74 0.05 22.12
C LYS A 475 1.26 1.49 21.99
N ASP A 476 2.14 2.46 22.22
CA ASP A 476 1.82 3.89 22.20
C ASP A 476 1.54 4.41 20.79
N ASN A 477 2.05 3.71 19.75
CA ASN A 477 1.90 4.09 18.35
C ASN A 477 1.26 2.97 17.49
N PHE A 478 0.43 2.13 18.10
CA PHE A 478 -0.16 0.95 17.44
C PHE A 478 -0.81 1.28 16.09
N ASP A 479 -1.71 2.28 16.04
CA ASP A 479 -2.43 2.64 14.81
C ASP A 479 -1.46 3.08 13.70
N PHE A 480 -0.43 3.83 14.05
CA PHE A 480 0.59 4.24 13.09
C PHE A 480 1.36 3.04 12.51
N PHE A 481 1.84 2.12 13.37
CA PHE A 481 2.54 0.91 12.91
C PHE A 481 1.63 0.01 12.08
N ALA A 482 0.38 -0.17 12.51
CA ALA A 482 -0.59 -0.95 11.77
C ALA A 482 -0.81 -0.37 10.37
N ARG A 483 -0.98 0.95 10.21
CA ARG A 483 -1.09 1.61 8.90
C ARG A 483 0.20 1.51 8.09
N MET A 484 1.35 1.74 8.72
CA MET A 484 2.64 1.73 8.04
C MET A 484 2.94 0.37 7.39
N MET A 485 2.51 -0.73 8.00
CA MET A 485 2.75 -2.09 7.50
C MET A 485 1.65 -2.61 6.57
N GLN A 486 0.51 -1.92 6.46
CA GLN A 486 -0.60 -2.37 5.61
C GLN A 486 -0.35 -2.11 4.13
N GLY A 487 -0.38 -3.17 3.35
CA GLY A 487 -0.42 -3.08 1.88
C GLY A 487 -1.84 -3.13 1.28
N SER A 488 -2.86 -3.37 2.12
CA SER A 488 -4.28 -3.43 1.74
C SER A 488 -5.14 -2.55 2.66
N ALA A 489 -6.45 -2.65 2.57
CA ALA A 489 -7.34 -1.83 3.40
C ALA A 489 -7.12 -2.08 4.91
N TYR A 490 -6.98 -0.98 5.65
CA TYR A 490 -6.85 -0.95 7.10
C TYR A 490 -8.15 -0.47 7.76
#